data_34ddf40a6dd532e175456b0e8491002a
#
_entry.id   34ddf40a6dd532e175456b0e8491002a
#
_cell.length_a   1.000
_cell.length_b   1.000
_cell.length_c   1.000
_cell.angle_alpha   90.00
_cell.angle_beta   90.00
_cell.angle_gamma   90.00
#
_symmetry.space_group_name_H-M   'P 1'
#
loop_
_entity.id
_entity.type
_entity.pdbx_description
1 polymer ?
#
loop_
_entity_poly.entity_id
_entity_poly.type
_entity_poly.pdbx_seq_one_letter_code
_entity_poly.pdbx_strand_id
1 'polypeptide(L)'
;MRQKTMRDVLEPNVIDAEHILLGGIIFNSALISDVSPYVNDKTLYDDKSKVLFNILKRMNRNNNHIDLVTVCSELSKDDKDSGVNEYFVSGLSDEAINKNTAIVYAKKIYEKYLIRTVLLKTKDIQKDAHDNRDVFSALNTAHNLISEMISIRPGIKFDISKEMMNAISSIKNSEKNLVKTGYDGIDQLCGGMTRGELTIIGGRPGHGKTTMILNILKNCVDAGQKVMMINREMTNVEMMKKLITLESQNLSYLM
;
A
#
# COMPACT_ATOMS: atom_id res chain seq x y z
N MET A 1 -44.94 2.82 5.96
CA MET A 1 -43.74 3.19 5.20
C MET A 1 -42.66 3.58 6.21
N ARG A 2 -41.70 2.68 6.51
CA ARG A 2 -40.55 3.03 7.36
C ARG A 2 -39.66 3.97 6.55
N GLN A 3 -39.43 5.17 7.07
CA GLN A 3 -38.40 6.06 6.55
C GLN A 3 -37.08 5.30 6.61
N LYS A 4 -36.53 4.92 5.45
CA LYS A 4 -35.12 4.49 5.33
C LYS A 4 -34.27 5.64 5.86
N THR A 5 -33.66 5.47 6.99
CA THR A 5 -32.72 6.42 7.55
C THR A 5 -31.59 6.61 6.54
N MET A 6 -31.08 7.84 6.42
CA MET A 6 -29.97 8.20 5.51
C MET A 6 -28.70 7.31 5.68
N ARG A 7 -28.64 6.47 6.70
CA ARG A 7 -27.62 5.45 6.93
C ARG A 7 -27.70 4.27 5.95
N ASP A 8 -28.91 3.87 5.50
CA ASP A 8 -29.09 2.68 4.66
C ASP A 8 -28.77 2.90 3.17
N VAL A 9 -28.55 4.15 2.76
CA VAL A 9 -28.35 4.51 1.34
C VAL A 9 -26.87 4.63 0.95
N LEU A 10 -25.92 4.55 1.88
CA LEU A 10 -24.56 5.07 1.64
C LEU A 10 -23.37 4.12 1.94
N GLU A 11 -23.60 2.87 2.32
CA GLU A 11 -22.46 1.95 2.50
C GLU A 11 -22.31 1.04 1.27
N PRO A 12 -21.29 1.27 0.42
CA PRO A 12 -21.06 0.45 -0.75
C PRO A 12 -20.74 -0.99 -0.34
N ASN A 13 -21.61 -1.93 -0.71
CA ASN A 13 -21.46 -3.36 -0.43
C ASN A 13 -21.71 -4.21 -1.68
N VAL A 14 -21.38 -5.47 -1.60
CA VAL A 14 -21.60 -6.47 -2.65
C VAL A 14 -21.87 -7.83 -1.97
N ILE A 15 -22.91 -7.88 -1.14
CA ILE A 15 -23.27 -9.07 -0.35
C ILE A 15 -23.40 -10.32 -1.24
N ASP A 16 -24.02 -10.20 -2.41
CA ASP A 16 -24.15 -11.31 -3.34
C ASP A 16 -22.77 -11.87 -3.76
N ALA A 17 -21.79 -11.00 -3.99
CA ALA A 17 -20.43 -11.44 -4.31
C ALA A 17 -19.73 -12.10 -3.10
N GLU A 18 -20.04 -11.68 -1.88
CA GLU A 18 -19.55 -12.33 -0.65
C GLU A 18 -20.12 -13.74 -0.55
N HIS A 19 -21.43 -13.89 -0.74
CA HIS A 19 -22.11 -15.18 -0.69
C HIS A 19 -21.62 -16.16 -1.75
N ILE A 20 -21.51 -15.71 -3.02
CA ILE A 20 -20.97 -16.53 -4.11
C ILE A 20 -19.53 -16.96 -3.81
N LEU A 21 -18.70 -16.04 -3.28
CA LEU A 21 -17.32 -16.36 -2.96
C LEU A 21 -17.21 -17.39 -1.84
N LEU A 22 -18.00 -17.23 -0.75
CA LEU A 22 -18.03 -18.17 0.36
C LEU A 22 -18.55 -19.54 -0.03
N GLY A 23 -19.61 -19.59 -0.82
CA GLY A 23 -20.11 -20.82 -1.42
C GLY A 23 -19.04 -21.52 -2.25
N GLY A 24 -18.36 -20.78 -3.13
CA GLY A 24 -17.27 -21.31 -3.94
C GLY A 24 -16.10 -21.88 -3.11
N ILE A 25 -15.77 -21.27 -1.96
CA ILE A 25 -14.73 -21.77 -1.04
C ILE A 25 -15.18 -23.08 -0.39
N ILE A 26 -16.46 -23.25 -0.06
CA ILE A 26 -16.99 -24.49 0.50
C ILE A 26 -16.86 -25.62 -0.52
N PHE A 27 -17.13 -25.36 -1.80
CA PHE A 27 -16.93 -26.33 -2.87
C PHE A 27 -15.47 -26.62 -3.20
N ASN A 28 -14.62 -25.63 -3.12
CA ASN A 28 -13.20 -25.74 -3.42
C ASN A 28 -12.34 -24.93 -2.42
N SER A 29 -11.91 -25.60 -1.39
CA SER A 29 -11.12 -25.01 -0.30
C SER A 29 -9.79 -24.40 -0.75
N ALA A 30 -9.23 -24.83 -1.89
CA ALA A 30 -8.00 -24.24 -2.42
C ALA A 30 -8.16 -22.75 -2.77
N LEU A 31 -9.36 -22.28 -3.06
CA LEU A 31 -9.66 -20.88 -3.33
C LEU A 31 -9.34 -19.97 -2.16
N ILE A 32 -9.40 -20.47 -0.91
CA ILE A 32 -9.13 -19.64 0.29
C ILE A 32 -7.73 -19.02 0.24
N SER A 33 -6.76 -19.78 -0.27
CA SER A 33 -5.37 -19.30 -0.43
C SER A 33 -5.23 -18.23 -1.51
N ASP A 34 -6.07 -18.31 -2.56
CA ASP A 34 -6.03 -17.36 -3.67
C ASP A 34 -6.73 -16.04 -3.35
N VAL A 35 -7.78 -16.08 -2.53
CA VAL A 35 -8.57 -14.89 -2.17
C VAL A 35 -8.09 -14.22 -0.89
N SER A 36 -7.35 -14.92 -0.02
CA SER A 36 -6.86 -14.38 1.26
C SER A 36 -6.05 -13.08 1.16
N PRO A 37 -5.38 -12.72 0.05
CA PRO A 37 -4.76 -11.41 -0.09
C PRO A 37 -5.77 -10.24 -0.14
N TYR A 38 -7.00 -10.51 -0.56
CA TYR A 38 -8.05 -9.51 -0.77
C TYR A 38 -9.14 -9.56 0.29
N VAL A 39 -9.40 -10.75 0.85
CA VAL A 39 -10.56 -11.00 1.73
C VAL A 39 -10.11 -11.42 3.12
N ASN A 40 -10.64 -10.70 4.10
CA ASN A 40 -10.53 -11.03 5.52
C ASN A 40 -11.82 -10.57 6.24
N ASP A 41 -11.91 -10.82 7.55
CA ASP A 41 -13.03 -10.43 8.39
C ASP A 41 -13.39 -8.93 8.34
N LYS A 42 -12.41 -8.06 8.12
CA LYS A 42 -12.62 -6.60 8.02
C LYS A 42 -13.14 -6.16 6.65
N THR A 43 -12.78 -6.89 5.59
CA THR A 43 -13.13 -6.53 4.21
C THR A 43 -14.57 -6.91 3.87
N LEU A 44 -15.11 -7.95 4.48
CA LEU A 44 -16.50 -8.38 4.32
C LEU A 44 -17.45 -7.37 4.97
N TYR A 45 -18.63 -7.21 4.39
CA TYR A 45 -19.65 -6.28 4.89
C TYR A 45 -20.68 -7.00 5.78
N ASP A 46 -21.21 -8.12 5.27
CA ASP A 46 -22.23 -8.89 5.98
C ASP A 46 -21.64 -9.63 7.18
N ASP A 47 -22.25 -9.46 8.35
CA ASP A 47 -21.75 -10.05 9.61
C ASP A 47 -21.76 -11.58 9.57
N LYS A 48 -22.73 -12.19 8.91
CA LYS A 48 -22.78 -13.66 8.72
C LYS A 48 -21.63 -14.12 7.83
N SER A 49 -21.32 -13.37 6.77
CA SER A 49 -20.18 -13.63 5.90
C SER A 49 -18.85 -13.56 6.66
N LYS A 50 -18.69 -12.61 7.60
CA LYS A 50 -17.50 -12.51 8.45
C LYS A 50 -17.33 -13.74 9.34
N VAL A 51 -18.39 -14.14 10.02
CA VAL A 51 -18.38 -15.32 10.92
C VAL A 51 -18.04 -16.57 10.13
N LEU A 52 -18.74 -16.81 9.01
CA LEU A 52 -18.50 -17.97 8.18
C LEU A 52 -17.07 -18.00 7.59
N PHE A 53 -16.57 -16.87 7.13
CA PHE A 53 -15.19 -16.80 6.61
C PHE A 53 -14.15 -17.13 7.69
N ASN A 54 -14.37 -16.70 8.93
CA ASN A 54 -13.48 -17.04 10.05
C ASN A 54 -13.53 -18.55 10.37
N ILE A 55 -14.70 -19.19 10.27
CA ILE A 55 -14.83 -20.64 10.44
C ILE A 55 -14.03 -21.35 9.32
N LEU A 56 -14.22 -20.98 8.06
CA LEU A 56 -13.52 -21.57 6.91
C LEU A 56 -12.00 -21.39 7.05
N LYS A 57 -11.56 -20.23 7.50
CA LYS A 57 -10.14 -19.94 7.75
C LYS A 57 -9.56 -20.78 8.88
N ARG A 58 -10.32 -20.99 9.97
CA ARG A 58 -9.94 -21.87 11.08
C ARG A 58 -9.79 -23.31 10.62
N MET A 59 -10.79 -23.83 9.87
CA MET A 59 -10.76 -25.17 9.31
C MET A 59 -9.55 -25.38 8.38
N ASN A 60 -9.30 -24.42 7.48
CA ASN A 60 -8.17 -24.48 6.56
C ASN A 60 -6.81 -24.47 7.29
N ARG A 61 -6.67 -23.71 8.36
CA ARG A 61 -5.44 -23.69 9.19
C ARG A 61 -5.21 -25.02 9.91
N ASN A 62 -6.28 -25.69 10.32
CA ASN A 62 -6.21 -26.98 11.00
C ASN A 62 -6.12 -28.15 10.02
N ASN A 63 -6.02 -27.90 8.71
CA ASN A 63 -6.07 -28.89 7.64
C ASN A 63 -7.34 -29.77 7.67
N ASN A 64 -8.44 -29.26 8.23
CA ASN A 64 -9.72 -29.94 8.22
C ASN A 64 -10.30 -29.88 6.80
N HIS A 65 -10.98 -30.95 6.40
CA HIS A 65 -11.71 -30.95 5.12
C HIS A 65 -12.82 -29.91 5.15
N ILE A 66 -12.96 -29.13 4.08
CA ILE A 66 -13.99 -28.11 3.96
C ILE A 66 -14.99 -28.57 2.90
N ASP A 67 -16.18 -28.89 3.36
CA ASP A 67 -17.37 -29.16 2.55
C ASP A 67 -18.61 -28.72 3.31
N LEU A 68 -19.78 -28.81 2.70
CA LEU A 68 -21.03 -28.37 3.30
C LEU A 68 -21.32 -29.08 4.64
N VAL A 69 -21.06 -30.38 4.71
CA VAL A 69 -21.37 -31.19 5.91
C VAL A 69 -20.41 -30.87 7.03
N THR A 70 -19.11 -30.80 6.74
CA THR A 70 -18.08 -30.50 7.75
C THR A 70 -18.21 -29.07 8.26
N VAL A 71 -18.53 -28.10 7.40
CA VAL A 71 -18.77 -26.72 7.84
C VAL A 71 -19.99 -26.64 8.76
N CYS A 72 -21.10 -27.31 8.43
CA CYS A 72 -22.28 -27.36 9.30
C CYS A 72 -22.00 -28.03 10.65
N SER A 73 -21.15 -29.05 10.69
CA SER A 73 -20.76 -29.72 11.94
C SER A 73 -19.83 -28.89 12.83
N GLU A 74 -19.06 -27.96 12.25
CA GLU A 74 -18.17 -27.05 12.96
C GLU A 74 -18.87 -25.80 13.54
N LEU A 75 -20.16 -25.59 13.22
CA LEU A 75 -20.94 -24.46 13.74
C LEU A 75 -21.15 -24.60 15.25
N SER A 76 -20.59 -23.67 16.01
CA SER A 76 -20.82 -23.54 17.44
C SER A 76 -22.22 -22.98 17.74
N LYS A 77 -22.60 -23.01 19.02
CA LYS A 77 -23.87 -22.40 19.48
C LYS A 77 -23.85 -20.87 19.22
N ASP A 78 -22.73 -20.25 19.51
CA ASP A 78 -22.54 -18.78 19.31
C ASP A 78 -22.59 -18.38 17.83
N ASP A 79 -22.08 -19.24 16.92
CA ASP A 79 -22.16 -19.00 15.50
C ASP A 79 -23.62 -19.06 15.01
N LYS A 80 -24.42 -20.00 15.53
CA LYS A 80 -25.86 -20.11 15.24
C LYS A 80 -26.67 -18.94 15.77
N ASP A 81 -26.32 -18.45 16.96
CA ASP A 81 -26.90 -17.23 17.51
C ASP A 81 -26.58 -15.97 16.72
N SER A 82 -25.42 -15.95 16.05
CA SER A 82 -25.05 -14.91 15.07
C SER A 82 -25.78 -15.00 13.73
N GLY A 83 -26.65 -16.02 13.57
CA GLY A 83 -27.46 -16.26 12.37
C GLY A 83 -26.76 -17.05 11.28
N VAL A 84 -25.56 -17.60 11.54
CA VAL A 84 -24.88 -18.57 10.68
C VAL A 84 -25.31 -19.95 11.07
N ASN A 85 -26.32 -20.46 10.41
CA ASN A 85 -26.89 -21.77 10.63
C ASN A 85 -26.82 -22.62 9.36
N GLU A 86 -27.24 -23.89 9.45
CA GLU A 86 -27.22 -24.84 8.35
C GLU A 86 -28.02 -24.34 7.13
N TYR A 87 -29.13 -23.61 7.40
CA TYR A 87 -29.96 -23.03 6.35
C TYR A 87 -29.23 -21.91 5.60
N PHE A 88 -28.50 -21.05 6.32
CA PHE A 88 -27.69 -19.99 5.71
C PHE A 88 -26.57 -20.60 4.86
N VAL A 89 -25.84 -21.58 5.40
CA VAL A 89 -24.71 -22.21 4.70
C VAL A 89 -25.19 -22.97 3.45
N SER A 90 -26.32 -23.69 3.54
CA SER A 90 -26.89 -24.38 2.38
C SER A 90 -27.51 -23.45 1.33
N GLY A 91 -27.91 -22.26 1.73
CA GLY A 91 -28.45 -21.23 0.83
C GLY A 91 -27.38 -20.40 0.11
N LEU A 92 -26.10 -20.60 0.41
CA LEU A 92 -25.02 -20.02 -0.37
C LEU A 92 -24.97 -20.67 -1.73
N SER A 93 -24.59 -19.89 -2.75
CA SER A 93 -24.63 -20.30 -4.16
C SER A 93 -24.11 -21.72 -4.38
N ASP A 94 -24.93 -22.56 -5.01
CA ASP A 94 -24.59 -23.93 -5.40
C ASP A 94 -23.66 -24.00 -6.61
N GLU A 95 -23.27 -22.86 -7.16
CA GLU A 95 -22.40 -22.80 -8.33
C GLU A 95 -20.92 -22.87 -7.94
N ALA A 96 -20.24 -23.88 -8.45
CA ALA A 96 -18.79 -23.99 -8.37
C ALA A 96 -18.17 -22.85 -9.19
N ILE A 97 -17.45 -21.98 -8.51
CA ILE A 97 -16.70 -20.90 -9.16
C ILE A 97 -15.25 -21.32 -9.43
N ASN A 98 -14.73 -20.90 -10.59
CA ASN A 98 -13.32 -21.10 -10.88
C ASN A 98 -12.44 -20.06 -10.18
N LYS A 99 -11.13 -20.33 -10.11
CA LYS A 99 -10.14 -19.46 -9.47
C LYS A 99 -10.19 -18.01 -9.98
N ASN A 100 -10.29 -17.80 -11.28
CA ASN A 100 -10.29 -16.46 -11.86
C ASN A 100 -11.52 -15.67 -11.43
N THR A 101 -12.68 -16.31 -11.43
CA THR A 101 -13.94 -15.72 -10.96
C THR A 101 -13.86 -15.38 -9.46
N ALA A 102 -13.32 -16.27 -8.64
CA ALA A 102 -13.13 -16.04 -7.21
C ALA A 102 -12.26 -14.81 -6.95
N ILE A 103 -11.16 -14.66 -7.69
CA ILE A 103 -10.28 -13.48 -7.57
C ILE A 103 -11.00 -12.20 -8.01
N VAL A 104 -11.84 -12.25 -9.04
CA VAL A 104 -12.64 -11.08 -9.47
C VAL A 104 -13.61 -10.64 -8.38
N TYR A 105 -14.34 -11.59 -7.76
CA TYR A 105 -15.24 -11.25 -6.64
C TYR A 105 -14.47 -10.75 -5.43
N ALA A 106 -13.36 -11.39 -5.06
CA ALA A 106 -12.50 -10.94 -3.96
C ALA A 106 -12.00 -9.51 -4.15
N LYS A 107 -11.60 -9.13 -5.37
CA LYS A 107 -11.19 -7.75 -5.69
C LYS A 107 -12.37 -6.78 -5.58
N LYS A 108 -13.57 -7.13 -6.06
CA LYS A 108 -14.76 -6.29 -5.93
C LYS A 108 -15.13 -6.04 -4.46
N ILE A 109 -15.08 -7.07 -3.62
CA ILE A 109 -15.29 -6.96 -2.18
C ILE A 109 -14.27 -6.00 -1.57
N TYR A 110 -13.00 -6.17 -1.92
CA TYR A 110 -11.91 -5.31 -1.44
C TYR A 110 -12.06 -3.85 -1.88
N GLU A 111 -12.43 -3.59 -3.13
CA GLU A 111 -12.72 -2.24 -3.62
C GLU A 111 -13.83 -1.56 -2.82
N LYS A 112 -14.92 -2.29 -2.52
CA LYS A 112 -16.01 -1.74 -1.70
C LYS A 112 -15.60 -1.49 -0.25
N TYR A 113 -14.76 -2.36 0.31
CA TYR A 113 -14.14 -2.12 1.60
C TYR A 113 -13.30 -0.84 1.62
N LEU A 114 -12.46 -0.63 0.62
CA LEU A 114 -11.66 0.61 0.51
C LEU A 114 -12.56 1.85 0.46
N ILE A 115 -13.63 1.82 -0.36
CA ILE A 115 -14.57 2.94 -0.45
C ILE A 115 -15.24 3.19 0.92
N ARG A 116 -15.69 2.15 1.63
CA ARG A 116 -16.26 2.28 2.99
C ARG A 116 -15.25 2.90 3.95
N THR A 117 -14.01 2.41 3.91
CA THR A 117 -12.94 2.94 4.78
C THR A 117 -12.67 4.42 4.51
N VAL A 118 -12.59 4.82 3.24
CA VAL A 118 -12.44 6.24 2.86
C VAL A 118 -13.61 7.07 3.39
N LEU A 119 -14.85 6.62 3.21
CA LEU A 119 -16.04 7.35 3.66
C LEU A 119 -16.08 7.51 5.19
N LEU A 120 -15.73 6.45 5.93
CA LEU A 120 -15.68 6.49 7.40
C LEU A 120 -14.58 7.45 7.88
N LYS A 121 -13.37 7.30 7.35
CA LYS A 121 -12.23 8.16 7.72
C LYS A 121 -12.43 9.63 7.35
N THR A 122 -13.12 9.91 6.24
CA THR A 122 -13.49 11.28 5.88
C THR A 122 -14.46 11.90 6.90
N LYS A 123 -15.39 11.11 7.45
CA LYS A 123 -16.27 11.58 8.53
C LYS A 123 -15.48 11.89 9.81
N ASP A 124 -14.50 11.05 10.14
CA ASP A 124 -13.62 11.27 11.30
C ASP A 124 -12.82 12.58 11.12
N ILE A 125 -12.25 12.81 9.92
CA ILE A 125 -11.55 14.06 9.59
C ILE A 125 -12.49 15.28 9.71
N GLN A 126 -13.73 15.17 9.19
CA GLN A 126 -14.71 16.25 9.29
C GLN A 126 -15.06 16.55 10.75
N LYS A 127 -15.23 15.51 11.57
CA LYS A 127 -15.53 15.66 12.99
C LYS A 127 -14.36 16.34 13.71
N ASP A 128 -13.14 15.88 13.51
CA ASP A 128 -11.95 16.47 14.12
C ASP A 128 -11.75 17.94 13.72
N ALA A 129 -12.00 18.28 12.45
CA ALA A 129 -11.92 19.65 11.97
C ALA A 129 -12.97 20.57 12.61
N HIS A 130 -14.14 20.01 12.98
CA HIS A 130 -15.19 20.75 13.70
C HIS A 130 -14.90 20.92 15.19
N ASP A 131 -14.36 19.88 15.83
CA ASP A 131 -14.15 19.83 17.28
C ASP A 131 -12.83 20.50 17.68
N ASN A 132 -11.80 20.47 16.84
CA ASN A 132 -10.48 21.02 17.09
C ASN A 132 -10.34 22.45 16.53
N ARG A 133 -10.06 23.41 17.43
CA ARG A 133 -9.70 24.79 17.05
C ARG A 133 -8.30 24.94 16.47
N ASP A 134 -7.47 23.87 16.56
CA ASP A 134 -6.12 23.85 16.02
C ASP A 134 -6.11 23.19 14.64
N VAL A 135 -5.95 24.01 13.61
CA VAL A 135 -5.87 23.60 12.21
C VAL A 135 -4.71 22.62 11.95
N PHE A 136 -3.58 22.78 12.63
CA PHE A 136 -2.42 21.91 12.44
C PHE A 136 -2.67 20.51 13.00
N SER A 137 -3.39 20.38 14.11
CA SER A 137 -3.80 19.09 14.66
C SER A 137 -4.73 18.36 13.70
N ALA A 138 -5.73 19.04 13.14
CA ALA A 138 -6.65 18.45 12.16
C ALA A 138 -5.93 18.01 10.87
N LEU A 139 -4.96 18.81 10.39
CA LEU A 139 -4.15 18.46 9.22
C LEU A 139 -3.26 17.24 9.48
N ASN A 140 -2.66 17.12 10.66
CA ASN A 140 -1.86 15.95 11.05
C ASN A 140 -2.71 14.69 11.13
N THR A 141 -3.91 14.79 11.72
CA THR A 141 -4.87 13.67 11.76
C THR A 141 -5.26 13.24 10.35
N ALA A 142 -5.60 14.17 9.47
CA ALA A 142 -5.92 13.89 8.07
C ALA A 142 -4.74 13.22 7.34
N HIS A 143 -3.51 13.72 7.53
CA HIS A 143 -2.31 13.14 6.94
C HIS A 143 -2.10 11.69 7.39
N ASN A 144 -2.21 11.43 8.69
CA ASN A 144 -2.04 10.09 9.26
C ASN A 144 -3.10 9.12 8.73
N LEU A 145 -4.37 9.53 8.67
CA LEU A 145 -5.47 8.72 8.15
C LEU A 145 -5.30 8.40 6.66
N ILE A 146 -4.86 9.36 5.86
CA ILE A 146 -4.56 9.16 4.43
C ILE A 146 -3.37 8.19 4.27
N SER A 147 -2.32 8.33 5.06
CA SER A 147 -1.15 7.45 5.03
C SER A 147 -1.52 6.01 5.43
N GLU A 148 -2.39 5.84 6.43
CA GLU A 148 -2.94 4.53 6.81
C GLU A 148 -3.74 3.90 5.65
N MET A 149 -4.61 4.67 4.98
CA MET A 149 -5.39 4.19 3.83
C MET A 149 -4.49 3.76 2.65
N ILE A 150 -3.41 4.50 2.38
CA ILE A 150 -2.45 4.14 1.31
C ILE A 150 -1.72 2.84 1.66
N SER A 151 -1.48 2.56 2.94
CA SER A 151 -0.83 1.33 3.40
C SER A 151 -1.74 0.09 3.32
N ILE A 152 -3.06 0.27 3.25
CA ILE A 152 -4.03 -0.82 3.08
C ILE A 152 -3.95 -1.29 1.61
N ARG A 153 -3.00 -2.17 1.32
CA ARG A 153 -2.88 -2.83 0.01
C ARG A 153 -3.12 -4.32 0.18
N PRO A 154 -3.81 -4.98 -0.77
CA PRO A 154 -3.87 -6.44 -0.77
C PRO A 154 -2.44 -6.97 -0.77
N GLY A 155 -2.19 -7.96 0.07
CA GLY A 155 -0.89 -8.62 0.10
C GLY A 155 -0.54 -9.10 -1.31
N ILE A 156 0.43 -8.46 -1.94
CA ILE A 156 0.95 -8.90 -3.24
C ILE A 156 1.58 -10.25 -2.97
N LYS A 157 1.04 -11.32 -3.56
CA LYS A 157 1.76 -12.60 -3.59
C LYS A 157 3.09 -12.33 -4.28
N PHE A 158 4.17 -12.48 -3.54
CA PHE A 158 5.52 -12.33 -4.07
C PHE A 158 5.76 -13.46 -5.07
N ASP A 159 5.68 -13.14 -6.35
CA ASP A 159 5.97 -14.07 -7.44
C ASP A 159 7.47 -14.00 -7.72
N ILE A 160 8.20 -14.94 -7.12
CA ILE A 160 9.66 -15.03 -7.24
C ILE A 160 10.08 -15.06 -8.71
N SER A 161 9.36 -15.78 -9.58
CA SER A 161 9.68 -15.88 -11.00
C SER A 161 9.57 -14.54 -11.71
N LYS A 162 8.53 -13.77 -11.39
CA LYS A 162 8.31 -12.44 -11.95
C LYS A 162 9.34 -11.43 -11.44
N GLU A 163 9.64 -11.46 -10.14
CA GLU A 163 10.66 -10.58 -9.55
C GLU A 163 12.07 -10.94 -10.05
N MET A 164 12.35 -12.22 -10.28
CA MET A 164 13.61 -12.67 -10.88
C MET A 164 13.75 -12.19 -12.33
N MET A 165 12.67 -12.22 -13.12
CA MET A 165 12.67 -11.65 -14.48
C MET A 165 12.85 -10.12 -14.45
N ASN A 166 12.20 -9.42 -13.52
CA ASN A 166 12.36 -7.98 -13.31
C ASN A 166 13.82 -7.64 -12.92
N ALA A 167 14.40 -8.44 -12.00
CA ALA A 167 15.80 -8.27 -11.60
C ALA A 167 16.78 -8.49 -12.79
N ILE A 168 16.59 -9.54 -13.56
CA ILE A 168 17.41 -9.79 -14.77
C ILE A 168 17.28 -8.63 -15.79
N SER A 169 16.06 -8.13 -16.00
CA SER A 169 15.83 -6.99 -16.89
C SER A 169 16.47 -5.69 -16.36
N SER A 170 16.45 -5.48 -15.04
CA SER A 170 17.10 -4.31 -14.42
C SER A 170 18.62 -4.38 -14.51
N ILE A 171 19.23 -5.57 -14.38
CA ILE A 171 20.67 -5.78 -14.58
C ILE A 171 21.06 -5.47 -16.03
N LYS A 172 20.28 -5.93 -17.01
CA LYS A 172 20.51 -5.62 -18.43
C LYS A 172 20.40 -4.13 -18.78
N ASN A 173 19.63 -3.38 -17.98
CA ASN A 173 19.42 -1.95 -18.13
C ASN A 173 20.17 -1.13 -17.07
N SER A 174 21.17 -1.68 -16.40
CA SER A 174 21.87 -1.06 -15.27
C SER A 174 22.45 0.32 -15.60
N GLU A 175 22.99 0.50 -16.79
CA GLU A 175 23.54 1.82 -17.21
C GLU A 175 22.50 2.94 -17.26
N LYS A 176 21.22 2.62 -17.54
CA LYS A 176 20.13 3.61 -17.58
C LYS A 176 19.66 4.03 -16.17
N ASN A 177 20.01 3.25 -15.16
CA ASN A 177 19.63 3.51 -13.79
C ASN A 177 20.68 4.27 -12.98
N LEU A 178 21.83 4.57 -13.59
CA LEU A 178 22.93 5.27 -12.94
C LEU A 178 22.87 6.78 -13.21
N VAL A 179 23.12 7.56 -12.19
CA VAL A 179 23.31 9.00 -12.26
C VAL A 179 24.78 9.29 -12.01
N LYS A 180 25.48 9.80 -13.02
CA LYS A 180 26.89 10.12 -12.89
C LYS A 180 27.10 11.31 -11.95
N THR A 181 28.12 11.21 -11.11
CA THR A 181 28.51 12.30 -10.20
C THR A 181 29.24 13.43 -10.92
N GLY A 182 29.81 13.13 -12.08
CA GLY A 182 30.67 14.02 -12.82
C GLY A 182 32.13 14.07 -12.31
N TYR A 183 32.47 13.20 -11.38
CA TYR A 183 33.83 12.96 -10.91
C TYR A 183 34.31 11.61 -11.48
N ASP A 184 35.18 11.66 -12.50
CA ASP A 184 35.62 10.46 -13.21
C ASP A 184 36.14 9.35 -12.29
N GLY A 185 36.93 9.70 -11.28
CA GLY A 185 37.46 8.72 -10.33
C GLY A 185 36.38 8.02 -9.51
N ILE A 186 35.32 8.73 -9.12
CA ILE A 186 34.18 8.16 -8.38
C ILE A 186 33.33 7.33 -9.35
N ASP A 187 33.03 7.88 -10.52
CA ASP A 187 32.17 7.24 -11.50
C ASP A 187 32.80 5.96 -12.09
N GLN A 188 34.14 5.89 -12.17
CA GLN A 188 34.85 4.68 -12.57
C GLN A 188 34.82 3.59 -11.50
N LEU A 189 34.91 3.98 -10.22
CA LEU A 189 34.90 3.01 -9.10
C LEU A 189 33.50 2.48 -8.79
N CYS A 190 32.50 3.37 -8.76
CA CYS A 190 31.15 3.05 -8.29
C CYS A 190 30.12 2.97 -9.43
N GLY A 191 30.48 3.31 -10.65
CA GLY A 191 29.55 3.41 -11.79
C GLY A 191 28.72 4.69 -11.79
N GLY A 192 28.61 5.37 -10.66
CA GLY A 192 27.73 6.50 -10.39
C GLY A 192 26.78 6.21 -9.22
N MET A 193 25.76 7.04 -9.01
CA MET A 193 24.72 6.87 -8.00
C MET A 193 23.54 6.11 -8.61
N THR A 194 23.09 5.04 -7.94
CA THR A 194 21.96 4.25 -8.41
C THR A 194 20.63 4.95 -8.09
N ARG A 195 19.72 4.99 -9.04
CA ARG A 195 18.36 5.53 -8.79
C ARG A 195 17.62 4.67 -7.77
N GLY A 196 16.98 5.30 -6.78
CA GLY A 196 16.24 4.62 -5.74
C GLY A 196 17.08 4.21 -4.53
N GLU A 197 18.38 4.44 -4.55
CA GLU A 197 19.28 4.19 -3.42
C GLU A 197 19.62 5.47 -2.65
N LEU A 198 20.05 5.30 -1.40
CA LEU A 198 20.53 6.37 -0.55
C LEU A 198 22.06 6.42 -0.57
N THR A 199 22.61 7.51 -1.10
CA THR A 199 24.05 7.78 -1.07
C THR A 199 24.37 8.76 0.07
N ILE A 200 25.30 8.43 0.96
CA ILE A 200 25.71 9.27 2.10
C ILE A 200 27.14 9.78 1.86
N ILE A 201 27.31 11.11 1.90
CA ILE A 201 28.62 11.75 1.84
C ILE A 201 28.99 12.23 3.25
N GLY A 202 29.98 11.58 3.86
CA GLY A 202 30.48 11.88 5.19
C GLY A 202 31.80 12.64 5.16
N GLY A 203 32.05 13.47 6.20
CA GLY A 203 33.33 14.18 6.37
C GLY A 203 33.31 15.09 7.59
N ARG A 204 34.48 15.48 8.09
CA ARG A 204 34.58 16.41 9.22
C ARG A 204 34.05 17.82 8.84
N PRO A 205 33.66 18.65 9.81
CA PRO A 205 33.33 20.06 9.55
C PRO A 205 34.44 20.74 8.75
N GLY A 206 34.09 21.57 7.79
CA GLY A 206 35.03 22.31 6.95
C GLY A 206 35.68 21.53 5.79
N HIS A 207 35.49 20.22 5.68
CA HIS A 207 36.12 19.39 4.60
C HIS A 207 35.39 19.41 3.27
N GLY A 208 34.55 20.38 3.00
CA GLY A 208 34.00 20.61 1.68
C GLY A 208 32.82 19.70 1.28
N LYS A 209 32.14 19.01 2.23
CA LYS A 209 30.98 18.16 1.94
C LYS A 209 29.91 18.87 1.10
N THR A 210 29.49 20.04 1.56
CA THR A 210 28.47 20.84 0.88
C THR A 210 28.93 21.28 -0.51
N THR A 211 30.21 21.65 -0.67
CA THR A 211 30.80 22.02 -1.95
C THR A 211 30.78 20.83 -2.91
N MET A 212 31.15 19.64 -2.44
CA MET A 212 31.09 18.42 -3.23
C MET A 212 29.66 18.10 -3.69
N ILE A 213 28.69 18.19 -2.79
CA ILE A 213 27.27 17.95 -3.11
C ILE A 213 26.79 18.96 -4.16
N LEU A 214 27.12 20.24 -4.02
CA LEU A 214 26.75 21.27 -4.98
C LEU A 214 27.38 21.04 -6.36
N ASN A 215 28.62 20.57 -6.44
CA ASN A 215 29.24 20.20 -7.71
C ASN A 215 28.54 19.01 -8.35
N ILE A 216 28.24 17.95 -7.59
CA ILE A 216 27.46 16.80 -8.09
C ILE A 216 26.10 17.27 -8.61
N LEU A 217 25.40 18.13 -7.83
CA LEU A 217 24.12 18.68 -8.23
C LEU A 217 24.23 19.45 -9.56
N LYS A 218 25.25 20.33 -9.70
CA LYS A 218 25.53 21.06 -10.92
C LYS A 218 25.75 20.09 -12.10
N ASN A 219 26.63 19.11 -11.92
CA ASN A 219 26.92 18.12 -12.96
C ASN A 219 25.66 17.34 -13.39
N CYS A 220 24.78 17.00 -12.45
CA CYS A 220 23.49 16.37 -12.74
C CYS A 220 22.57 17.29 -13.55
N VAL A 221 22.49 18.58 -13.21
CA VAL A 221 21.69 19.58 -13.95
C VAL A 221 22.23 19.76 -15.36
N ASP A 222 23.55 19.90 -15.52
CA ASP A 222 24.23 20.03 -16.82
C ASP A 222 24.00 18.79 -17.72
N ALA A 223 23.86 17.61 -17.09
CA ALA A 223 23.46 16.37 -17.76
C ALA A 223 21.94 16.25 -18.01
N GLY A 224 21.15 17.31 -17.78
CA GLY A 224 19.71 17.36 -18.04
C GLY A 224 18.85 16.62 -17.00
N GLN A 225 19.40 16.26 -15.83
CA GLN A 225 18.65 15.63 -14.75
C GLN A 225 17.84 16.67 -13.95
N LYS A 226 16.64 16.28 -13.50
CA LYS A 226 15.87 17.10 -12.56
C LYS A 226 16.35 16.82 -11.15
N VAL A 227 16.80 17.86 -10.46
CA VAL A 227 17.38 17.77 -9.12
C VAL A 227 16.58 18.62 -8.14
N MET A 228 16.38 18.11 -6.92
CA MET A 228 15.82 18.87 -5.82
C MET A 228 16.81 18.86 -4.66
N MET A 229 17.07 20.03 -4.07
CA MET A 229 17.94 20.17 -2.90
C MET A 229 17.15 20.67 -1.70
N ILE A 230 17.28 19.94 -0.58
CA ILE A 230 16.73 20.34 0.71
C ILE A 230 17.90 20.71 1.62
N ASN A 231 17.96 21.97 2.02
CA ASN A 231 19.03 22.50 2.86
C ASN A 231 18.48 22.96 4.21
N ARG A 232 19.20 22.63 5.31
CA ARG A 232 18.86 23.03 6.67
C ARG A 232 20.04 23.67 7.43
N GLU A 233 21.23 23.73 6.84
CA GLU A 233 22.44 24.27 7.50
C GLU A 233 22.71 25.73 7.14
N MET A 234 22.37 26.14 5.92
CA MET A 234 22.69 27.46 5.38
C MET A 234 21.43 28.18 4.90
N THR A 235 21.52 29.51 4.79
CA THR A 235 20.46 30.29 4.15
C THR A 235 20.44 30.04 2.64
N ASN A 236 19.28 30.25 2.02
CA ASN A 236 19.14 30.12 0.55
C ASN A 236 20.08 31.09 -0.19
N VAL A 237 20.34 32.28 0.39
CA VAL A 237 21.24 33.27 -0.17
C VAL A 237 22.68 32.77 -0.17
N GLU A 238 23.16 32.18 0.90
CA GLU A 238 24.50 31.58 1.01
C GLU A 238 24.67 30.43 0.02
N MET A 239 23.64 29.60 -0.12
CA MET A 239 23.64 28.53 -1.08
C MET A 239 23.76 29.04 -2.52
N MET A 240 22.97 30.06 -2.89
CA MET A 240 23.02 30.67 -4.21
C MET A 240 24.38 31.34 -4.48
N LYS A 241 24.98 32.00 -3.50
CA LYS A 241 26.33 32.54 -3.63
C LYS A 241 27.35 31.45 -3.95
N LYS A 242 27.29 30.29 -3.28
CA LYS A 242 28.16 29.15 -3.57
C LYS A 242 27.95 28.59 -4.98
N LEU A 243 26.71 28.47 -5.44
CA LEU A 243 26.39 28.01 -6.77
C LEU A 243 26.92 29.00 -7.84
N ILE A 244 26.74 30.30 -7.65
CA ILE A 244 27.26 31.32 -8.54
C ILE A 244 28.82 31.28 -8.60
N THR A 245 29.46 31.08 -7.45
CA THR A 245 30.92 30.95 -7.37
C THR A 245 31.41 29.71 -8.14
N LEU A 246 30.72 28.60 -8.00
CA LEU A 246 31.05 27.38 -8.78
C LEU A 246 30.87 27.56 -10.28
N GLU A 247 29.83 28.26 -10.71
CA GLU A 247 29.53 28.50 -12.10
C GLU A 247 30.54 29.49 -12.72
N SER A 248 30.89 30.56 -11.99
CA SER A 248 31.83 31.59 -12.47
C SER A 248 33.29 31.18 -12.43
N GLN A 249 33.60 29.99 -11.86
CA GLN A 249 34.98 29.53 -11.61
C GLN A 249 35.86 30.57 -10.85
N ASN A 250 35.24 31.53 -10.19
CA ASN A 250 35.92 32.60 -9.46
C ASN A 250 36.14 32.21 -8.01
N LEU A 251 37.39 32.20 -7.57
CA LEU A 251 37.80 31.91 -6.19
C LEU A 251 37.48 33.07 -5.19
N SER A 252 36.85 34.15 -5.62
CA SER A 252 36.61 35.36 -4.84
C SER A 252 35.53 35.24 -3.75
N TYR A 253 35.08 34.05 -3.42
CA TYR A 253 34.17 33.84 -2.30
C TYR A 253 34.87 33.76 -0.92
N LEU A 254 36.19 33.87 -0.92
CA LEU A 254 37.01 33.80 0.33
C LEU A 254 37.33 35.18 0.94
N MET A 255 36.63 36.23 0.52
CA MET A 255 36.70 37.55 1.18
C MET A 255 35.40 37.92 1.87
#